data_9a900f7f3809691f23ef61fa566161e1
#
_entry.id   9a900f7f3809691f23ef61fa566161e1
#
_cell.length_a   1.000
_cell.length_b   1.000
_cell.length_c   1.000
_cell.angle_alpha   90.00
_cell.angle_beta   90.00
_cell.angle_gamma   90.00
#
_symmetry.space_group_name_H-M   'P 1'
#
loop_
_entity.id
_entity.type
_entity.pdbx_description
1 polymer ?
#
loop_
_entity_poly.entity_id
_entity_poly.type
_entity_poly.pdbx_seq_one_letter_code
_entity_poly.pdbx_strand_id
1 'polypeptide(L)'
;MYDNCSEADREQGKKLLLQAQEVAAKADVTLQTQNRLATNLSNGILHASKENDASEIIVGLHIRATQDESFFGPVLLNLLNKMDRQIMILHAVTPINRVHNIHVAIPENAEYEAGFYRWTERIARMGENTGRRIFYHGHAKTLSLIQAYLQRYHTSVLYEMQETDGGNELKRLSTELQLDDLMV
;
A
#
# COMPACT_ATOMS: atom_id res chain seq x y z
N MET A 1 -11.61 -20.41 21.81
CA MET A 1 -10.84 -19.67 22.83
C MET A 1 -11.02 -18.20 22.50
N TYR A 2 -11.81 -17.48 23.26
CA TYR A 2 -12.04 -16.05 23.03
C TYR A 2 -10.80 -15.33 23.53
N ASP A 3 -10.04 -14.69 22.66
CA ASP A 3 -8.97 -13.77 23.06
C ASP A 3 -9.61 -12.64 23.87
N ASN A 4 -9.44 -12.71 25.18
CA ASN A 4 -9.83 -11.64 26.08
C ASN A 4 -8.93 -10.43 25.79
N CYS A 5 -9.41 -9.52 24.95
CA CYS A 5 -8.76 -8.22 24.79
C CYS A 5 -8.67 -7.59 26.19
N SER A 6 -7.46 -7.49 26.72
CA SER A 6 -7.21 -6.95 28.06
C SER A 6 -7.52 -5.46 28.09
N GLU A 7 -7.72 -4.91 29.30
CA GLU A 7 -7.84 -3.46 29.47
C GLU A 7 -6.59 -2.72 29.00
N ALA A 8 -5.41 -3.34 29.17
CA ALA A 8 -4.15 -2.84 28.66
C ALA A 8 -4.11 -2.74 27.13
N ASP A 9 -4.66 -3.74 26.41
CA ASP A 9 -4.74 -3.70 24.94
C ASP A 9 -5.66 -2.59 24.45
N ARG A 10 -6.75 -2.33 25.16
CA ARG A 10 -7.68 -1.23 24.83
C ARG A 10 -7.04 0.12 25.05
N GLU A 11 -6.32 0.32 26.14
CA GLU A 11 -5.59 1.54 26.41
C GLU A 11 -4.45 1.77 25.39
N GLN A 12 -3.73 0.71 25.04
CA GLN A 12 -2.71 0.77 23.98
C GLN A 12 -3.33 1.18 22.64
N GLY A 13 -4.48 0.58 22.27
CA GLY A 13 -5.21 0.95 21.06
C GLY A 13 -5.62 2.42 21.04
N LYS A 14 -6.19 2.93 22.14
CA LYS A 14 -6.57 4.35 22.26
C LYS A 14 -5.35 5.27 22.08
N LYS A 15 -4.22 4.94 22.72
CA LYS A 15 -2.99 5.72 22.61
C LYS A 15 -2.49 5.79 21.17
N LEU A 16 -2.50 4.66 20.45
CA LEU A 16 -2.10 4.61 19.03
C LEU A 16 -3.03 5.47 18.16
N LEU A 17 -4.34 5.42 18.39
CA LEU A 17 -5.31 6.23 17.66
C LEU A 17 -5.12 7.74 17.90
N LEU A 18 -4.84 8.15 19.14
CA LEU A 18 -4.53 9.55 19.45
C LEU A 18 -3.26 10.02 18.74
N GLN A 19 -2.20 9.20 18.74
CA GLN A 19 -0.97 9.52 18.01
C GLN A 19 -1.24 9.67 16.49
N ALA A 20 -2.06 8.79 15.92
CA ALA A 20 -2.43 8.87 14.51
C ALA A 20 -3.20 10.16 14.20
N GLN A 21 -4.13 10.58 15.08
CA GLN A 21 -4.85 11.85 14.94
C GLN A 21 -3.92 13.07 15.00
N GLU A 22 -2.94 13.06 15.91
CA GLU A 22 -1.94 14.14 16.01
C GLU A 22 -1.11 14.26 14.72
N VAL A 23 -0.70 13.13 14.15
CA VAL A 23 0.05 13.10 12.88
C VAL A 23 -0.81 13.62 11.74
N ALA A 24 -2.04 13.17 11.64
CA ALA A 24 -2.98 13.61 10.60
C ALA A 24 -3.29 15.11 10.70
N ALA A 25 -3.48 15.62 11.91
CA ALA A 25 -3.71 17.06 12.15
C ALA A 25 -2.52 17.93 11.70
N LYS A 26 -1.28 17.46 11.89
CA LYS A 26 -0.08 18.15 11.39
C LYS A 26 0.02 18.18 9.87
N ALA A 27 -0.64 17.24 9.20
CA ALA A 27 -0.71 17.15 7.73
C ALA A 27 -1.98 17.80 7.15
N ASP A 28 -2.78 18.47 7.98
CA ASP A 28 -4.09 19.04 7.63
C ASP A 28 -5.07 18.01 7.03
N VAL A 29 -5.02 16.79 7.56
CA VAL A 29 -5.87 15.67 7.14
C VAL A 29 -6.87 15.32 8.24
N THR A 30 -8.16 15.24 7.90
CA THR A 30 -9.19 14.77 8.82
C THR A 30 -9.11 13.26 8.98
N LEU A 31 -8.79 12.79 10.18
CA LEU A 31 -8.73 11.37 10.51
C LEU A 31 -9.88 10.98 11.45
N GLN A 32 -10.76 10.11 10.99
CA GLN A 32 -11.75 9.46 11.83
C GLN A 32 -11.16 8.17 12.42
N THR A 33 -11.24 8.01 13.73
CA THR A 33 -10.69 6.84 14.42
C THR A 33 -11.80 5.97 14.97
N GLN A 34 -11.61 4.65 14.90
CA GLN A 34 -12.53 3.66 15.45
C GLN A 34 -11.75 2.59 16.22
N ASN A 35 -12.18 2.32 17.44
CA ASN A 35 -11.68 1.18 18.22
C ASN A 35 -12.80 0.14 18.33
N ARG A 36 -12.58 -1.04 17.75
CA ARG A 36 -13.58 -2.10 17.65
C ARG A 36 -13.06 -3.41 18.21
N LEU A 37 -13.93 -4.13 18.86
CA LEU A 37 -13.72 -5.52 19.20
C LEU A 37 -14.35 -6.41 18.12
N ALA A 38 -13.58 -7.35 17.60
CA ALA A 38 -14.07 -8.32 16.64
C ALA A 38 -13.58 -9.71 17.03
N THR A 39 -14.44 -10.71 16.89
CA THR A 39 -14.07 -12.12 17.10
C THR A 39 -13.11 -12.64 16.03
N ASN A 40 -13.13 -12.01 14.87
CA ASN A 40 -12.23 -12.28 13.75
C ASN A 40 -11.81 -10.95 13.12
N LEU A 41 -10.50 -10.72 13.05
CA LEU A 41 -9.94 -9.45 12.58
C LEU A 41 -10.32 -9.15 11.12
N SER A 42 -10.26 -10.13 10.23
CA SER A 42 -10.64 -9.94 8.81
C SER A 42 -12.11 -9.51 8.67
N ASN A 43 -13.01 -10.14 9.41
CA ASN A 43 -14.42 -9.76 9.39
C ASN A 43 -14.65 -8.37 10.00
N GLY A 44 -13.92 -8.03 11.06
CA GLY A 44 -13.96 -6.68 11.65
C GLY A 44 -13.58 -5.59 10.65
N ILE A 45 -12.49 -5.81 9.88
CA ILE A 45 -12.04 -4.90 8.82
C ILE A 45 -13.06 -4.82 7.69
N LEU A 46 -13.61 -5.98 7.25
CA LEU A 46 -14.65 -6.04 6.21
C LEU A 46 -15.91 -5.25 6.60
N HIS A 47 -16.38 -5.40 7.83
CA HIS A 47 -17.54 -4.64 8.32
C HIS A 47 -17.23 -3.15 8.40
N ALA A 48 -16.07 -2.77 8.98
CA ALA A 48 -15.68 -1.38 9.07
C ALA A 48 -15.55 -0.72 7.70
N SER A 49 -15.00 -1.42 6.71
CA SER A 49 -14.86 -0.88 5.35
C SER A 49 -16.20 -0.64 4.67
N LYS A 50 -17.17 -1.52 4.87
CA LYS A 50 -18.52 -1.36 4.33
C LYS A 50 -19.30 -0.24 5.02
N GLU A 51 -19.24 -0.16 6.35
CA GLU A 51 -19.92 0.87 7.13
C GLU A 51 -19.42 2.28 6.82
N ASN A 52 -18.14 2.42 6.48
CA ASN A 52 -17.53 3.71 6.16
C ASN A 52 -17.41 3.95 4.65
N ASP A 53 -17.98 3.08 3.82
CA ASP A 53 -17.84 3.10 2.35
C ASP A 53 -16.40 3.33 1.88
N ALA A 54 -15.47 2.65 2.53
CA ALA A 54 -14.05 2.79 2.22
C ALA A 54 -13.77 2.28 0.80
N SER A 55 -13.19 3.09 -0.06
CA SER A 55 -12.78 2.72 -1.42
C SER A 55 -11.49 1.91 -1.43
N GLU A 56 -10.64 2.08 -0.42
CA GLU A 56 -9.32 1.48 -0.30
C GLU A 56 -9.01 1.11 1.14
N ILE A 57 -8.14 0.13 1.31
CA ILE A 57 -7.68 -0.33 2.62
C ILE A 57 -6.16 -0.41 2.61
N ILE A 58 -5.54 0.15 3.64
CA ILE A 58 -4.10 0.04 3.85
C ILE A 58 -3.87 -0.87 5.05
N VAL A 59 -3.10 -1.94 4.85
CA VAL A 59 -2.74 -2.90 5.90
C VAL A 59 -1.24 -2.91 6.10
N GLY A 60 -0.80 -2.73 7.33
CA GLY A 60 0.60 -2.91 7.69
C GLY A 60 1.01 -4.39 7.66
N LEU A 61 2.10 -4.70 6.97
CA LEU A 61 2.67 -6.04 6.97
C LEU A 61 3.65 -6.19 8.12
N HIS A 62 3.38 -7.17 9.00
CA HIS A 62 4.31 -7.59 10.05
C HIS A 62 4.97 -8.89 9.61
N ILE A 63 6.23 -8.79 9.20
CA ILE A 63 7.00 -9.99 8.85
C ILE A 63 7.37 -10.71 10.15
N ARG A 64 6.75 -11.87 10.39
CA ARG A 64 7.17 -12.78 11.45
C ARG A 64 8.19 -13.76 10.87
N ALA A 65 9.30 -13.95 11.55
CA ALA A 65 10.42 -14.82 11.14
C ALA A 65 10.13 -16.33 11.33
N THR A 66 8.90 -16.79 11.13
CA THR A 66 8.55 -18.22 11.22
C THR A 66 8.48 -18.85 9.83
N GLN A 67 9.25 -19.91 9.62
CA GLN A 67 9.49 -20.53 8.31
C GLN A 67 8.29 -21.21 7.64
N ASP A 68 7.15 -21.36 8.32
CA ASP A 68 6.02 -22.19 7.86
C ASP A 68 4.73 -21.43 7.57
N GLU A 69 4.70 -20.10 7.67
CA GLU A 69 3.49 -19.32 7.41
C GLU A 69 3.58 -18.57 6.08
N SER A 70 2.44 -18.52 5.35
CA SER A 70 2.28 -17.67 4.18
C SER A 70 2.79 -16.26 4.47
N PHE A 71 3.56 -15.67 3.55
CA PHE A 71 4.12 -14.32 3.64
C PHE A 71 3.07 -13.27 4.06
N PHE A 72 1.85 -13.43 3.60
CA PHE A 72 0.76 -12.49 3.90
C PHE A 72 -0.01 -12.81 5.19
N GLY A 73 0.15 -14.01 5.76
CA GLY A 73 -0.64 -14.46 6.90
C GLY A 73 -2.14 -14.63 6.62
N PRO A 74 -2.86 -15.35 7.51
CA PRO A 74 -4.26 -15.74 7.25
C PRO A 74 -5.25 -14.56 7.20
N VAL A 75 -4.99 -13.50 7.94
CA VAL A 75 -5.86 -12.30 7.95
C VAL A 75 -5.86 -11.62 6.59
N LEU A 76 -4.68 -11.38 6.03
CA LEU A 76 -4.54 -10.70 4.76
C LEU A 76 -5.03 -11.54 3.60
N LEU A 77 -4.75 -12.85 3.59
CA LEU A 77 -5.31 -13.77 2.59
C LEU A 77 -6.85 -13.79 2.61
N ASN A 78 -7.46 -13.76 3.80
CA ASN A 78 -8.91 -13.65 3.92
C ASN A 78 -9.45 -12.33 3.37
N LEU A 79 -8.75 -11.22 3.59
CA LEU A 79 -9.14 -9.92 3.04
C LEU A 79 -9.05 -9.92 1.51
N LEU A 80 -7.94 -10.38 0.95
CA LEU A 80 -7.73 -10.48 -0.51
C LEU A 80 -8.82 -11.32 -1.19
N ASN A 81 -9.25 -12.42 -0.56
CA ASN A 81 -10.28 -13.30 -1.12
C ASN A 81 -11.71 -12.79 -1.00
N LYS A 82 -12.00 -11.87 -0.06
CA LYS A 82 -13.39 -11.47 0.26
C LYS A 82 -13.70 -10.02 -0.10
N MET A 83 -12.70 -9.24 -0.47
CA MET A 83 -12.89 -7.82 -0.75
C MET A 83 -12.82 -7.53 -2.25
N ASP A 84 -13.72 -6.67 -2.67
CA ASP A 84 -13.80 -6.07 -4.00
C ASP A 84 -13.18 -4.65 -4.03
N ARG A 85 -12.36 -4.33 -3.04
CA ARG A 85 -11.72 -3.01 -2.84
C ARG A 85 -10.23 -3.10 -3.07
N GLN A 86 -9.60 -1.98 -3.39
CA GLN A 86 -8.16 -1.90 -3.47
C GLN A 86 -7.55 -2.12 -2.08
N ILE A 87 -6.59 -3.05 -1.99
CA ILE A 87 -5.83 -3.30 -0.77
C ILE A 87 -4.39 -2.91 -1.03
N MET A 88 -3.87 -2.00 -0.22
CA MET A 88 -2.46 -1.64 -0.19
C MET A 88 -1.80 -2.32 1.01
N ILE A 89 -0.78 -3.11 0.74
CA ILE A 89 -0.01 -3.80 1.78
C ILE A 89 1.29 -3.01 1.97
N LEU A 90 1.51 -2.50 3.17
CA LEU A 90 2.63 -1.62 3.46
C LEU A 90 3.58 -2.27 4.46
N HIS A 91 4.85 -2.41 4.09
CA HIS A 91 5.94 -2.70 5.00
C HIS A 91 6.88 -1.49 5.06
N ALA A 92 6.63 -0.60 6.03
CA ALA A 92 7.40 0.62 6.19
C ALA A 92 8.60 0.37 7.12
N VAL A 93 9.79 0.33 6.57
CA VAL A 93 11.07 0.27 7.32
C VAL A 93 11.64 1.67 7.49
N THR A 94 11.46 2.51 6.47
CA THR A 94 11.95 3.88 6.45
C THR A 94 10.77 4.86 6.40
N PRO A 95 10.79 5.97 7.15
CA PRO A 95 9.77 7.00 7.03
C PRO A 95 9.69 7.57 5.61
N ILE A 96 8.48 7.79 5.09
CA ILE A 96 8.23 8.22 3.70
C ILE A 96 8.97 9.52 3.33
N ASN A 97 9.21 10.40 4.28
CA ASN A 97 9.94 11.65 4.05
C ASN A 97 11.45 11.44 3.79
N ARG A 98 11.98 10.25 4.09
CA ARG A 98 13.37 9.86 3.82
C ARG A 98 13.51 9.03 2.53
N VAL A 99 12.41 8.65 1.92
CA VAL A 99 12.43 7.93 0.65
C VAL A 99 13.02 8.84 -0.44
N HIS A 100 13.96 8.33 -1.23
CA HIS A 100 14.59 9.05 -2.33
C HIS A 100 13.82 8.88 -3.62
N ASN A 101 13.62 7.64 -4.04
CA ASN A 101 12.91 7.31 -5.26
C ASN A 101 11.82 6.27 -4.98
N ILE A 102 10.88 6.18 -5.90
CA ILE A 102 9.81 5.20 -5.87
C ILE A 102 9.99 4.28 -7.08
N HIS A 103 10.21 3.00 -6.84
CA HIS A 103 10.32 1.99 -7.89
C HIS A 103 9.06 1.13 -7.92
N VAL A 104 8.42 1.04 -9.07
CA VAL A 104 7.17 0.31 -9.28
C VAL A 104 7.44 -0.87 -10.20
N ALA A 105 7.39 -2.08 -9.65
CA ALA A 105 7.51 -3.31 -10.43
C ALA A 105 6.13 -3.75 -10.90
N ILE A 106 5.89 -3.68 -12.20
CA ILE A 106 4.59 -3.91 -12.80
C ILE A 106 4.54 -5.31 -13.40
N PRO A 107 3.63 -6.18 -12.93
CA PRO A 107 3.48 -7.51 -13.51
C PRO A 107 2.98 -7.43 -14.95
N GLU A 108 3.26 -8.47 -15.73
CA GLU A 108 2.72 -8.62 -17.08
C GLU A 108 1.19 -8.58 -17.05
N ASN A 109 0.62 -7.95 -18.07
CA ASN A 109 -0.83 -7.84 -18.24
C ASN A 109 -1.57 -7.06 -17.15
N ALA A 110 -0.87 -6.28 -16.34
CA ALA A 110 -1.48 -5.45 -15.28
C ALA A 110 -2.55 -4.48 -15.83
N GLU A 111 -2.45 -4.06 -17.08
CA GLU A 111 -3.41 -3.18 -17.74
C GLU A 111 -4.80 -3.79 -17.91
N TYR A 112 -4.94 -5.10 -17.79
CA TYR A 112 -6.25 -5.79 -17.85
C TYR A 112 -6.92 -5.93 -16.48
N GLU A 113 -6.22 -5.60 -15.39
CA GLU A 113 -6.78 -5.66 -14.05
C GLU A 113 -7.72 -4.47 -13.80
N ALA A 114 -8.84 -4.74 -13.15
CA ALA A 114 -9.87 -3.72 -12.86
C ALA A 114 -9.34 -2.55 -12.00
N GLY A 115 -8.28 -2.79 -11.21
CA GLY A 115 -7.64 -1.79 -10.35
C GLY A 115 -6.54 -0.97 -11.02
N PHE A 116 -6.21 -1.22 -12.29
CA PHE A 116 -5.04 -0.66 -12.97
C PHE A 116 -4.91 0.86 -12.82
N TYR A 117 -5.91 1.62 -13.20
CA TYR A 117 -5.85 3.08 -13.10
C TYR A 117 -5.96 3.60 -11.66
N ARG A 118 -6.54 2.82 -10.75
CA ARG A 118 -6.61 3.22 -9.33
C ARG A 118 -5.25 3.21 -8.67
N TRP A 119 -4.50 2.11 -8.80
CA TRP A 119 -3.17 2.06 -8.21
C TRP A 119 -2.20 3.00 -8.92
N THR A 120 -2.30 3.17 -10.25
CA THR A 120 -1.53 4.18 -11.00
C THR A 120 -1.77 5.58 -10.45
N GLU A 121 -3.02 5.96 -10.25
CA GLU A 121 -3.42 7.23 -9.62
C GLU A 121 -2.79 7.41 -8.23
N ARG A 122 -2.83 6.38 -7.39
CA ARG A 122 -2.28 6.46 -6.02
C ARG A 122 -0.78 6.65 -6.00
N ILE A 123 -0.07 5.95 -6.86
CA ILE A 123 1.38 6.09 -6.99
C ILE A 123 1.73 7.47 -7.56
N ALA A 124 1.01 7.93 -8.58
CA ALA A 124 1.20 9.27 -9.14
C ALA A 124 1.04 10.36 -8.07
N ARG A 125 -0.04 10.33 -7.29
CA ARG A 125 -0.26 11.26 -6.17
C ARG A 125 0.80 11.16 -5.10
N MET A 126 1.32 9.98 -4.83
CA MET A 126 2.44 9.81 -3.91
C MET A 126 3.69 10.54 -4.42
N GLY A 127 4.02 10.41 -5.70
CA GLY A 127 5.10 11.14 -6.34
C GLY A 127 4.90 12.66 -6.28
N GLU A 128 3.70 13.15 -6.64
CA GLU A 128 3.36 14.58 -6.57
C GLU A 128 3.50 15.15 -5.16
N ASN A 129 2.91 14.49 -4.17
CA ASN A 129 2.91 14.95 -2.78
C ASN A 129 4.28 14.91 -2.11
N THR A 130 5.15 14.01 -2.55
CA THR A 130 6.51 13.86 -1.98
C THR A 130 7.58 14.56 -2.81
N GLY A 131 7.28 14.95 -4.05
CA GLY A 131 8.25 15.45 -5.01
C GLY A 131 9.28 14.41 -5.45
N ARG A 132 8.98 13.12 -5.26
CA ARG A 132 9.90 12.02 -5.56
C ARG A 132 9.71 11.54 -6.99
N ARG A 133 10.83 11.11 -7.59
CA ARG A 133 10.81 10.50 -8.92
C ARG A 133 10.29 9.07 -8.83
N ILE A 134 9.46 8.70 -9.80
CA ILE A 134 8.91 7.36 -9.91
C ILE A 134 9.54 6.65 -11.11
N PHE A 135 10.07 5.47 -10.88
CA PHE A 135 10.59 4.57 -11.92
C PHE A 135 9.58 3.44 -12.12
N TYR A 136 8.93 3.44 -13.27
CA TYR A 136 7.99 2.37 -13.64
C TYR A 136 8.73 1.30 -14.45
N HIS A 137 8.79 0.09 -13.92
CA HIS A 137 9.43 -1.07 -14.55
C HIS A 137 8.34 -2.03 -15.04
N GLY A 138 8.30 -2.31 -16.34
CA GLY A 138 7.29 -3.20 -16.88
C GLY A 138 7.36 -3.36 -18.38
N HIS A 139 6.36 -4.04 -18.95
CA HIS A 139 6.27 -4.27 -20.37
C HIS A 139 5.89 -2.99 -21.14
N ALA A 140 6.47 -2.78 -22.33
CA ALA A 140 6.29 -1.57 -23.16
C ALA A 140 4.83 -1.12 -23.31
N LYS A 141 3.91 -2.05 -23.55
CA LYS A 141 2.48 -1.76 -23.72
C LYS A 141 1.87 -1.17 -22.45
N THR A 142 2.11 -1.79 -21.30
CA THR A 142 1.61 -1.34 -20.00
C THR A 142 2.20 0.03 -19.64
N LEU A 143 3.51 0.21 -19.86
CA LEU A 143 4.19 1.48 -19.64
C LEU A 143 3.63 2.61 -20.51
N SER A 144 3.30 2.33 -21.78
CA SER A 144 2.71 3.33 -22.67
C SER A 144 1.34 3.82 -22.20
N LEU A 145 0.52 2.95 -21.61
CA LEU A 145 -0.77 3.31 -21.03
C LEU A 145 -0.61 4.14 -19.76
N ILE A 146 0.33 3.78 -18.89
CA ILE A 146 0.65 4.58 -17.69
C ILE A 146 1.15 5.96 -18.11
N GLN A 147 2.06 6.03 -19.06
CA GLN A 147 2.60 7.30 -19.57
C GLN A 147 1.49 8.21 -20.12
N ALA A 148 0.60 7.66 -20.93
CA ALA A 148 -0.53 8.42 -21.47
C ALA A 148 -1.46 8.93 -20.35
N TYR A 149 -1.69 8.12 -19.30
CA TYR A 149 -2.46 8.50 -18.14
C TYR A 149 -1.80 9.64 -17.37
N LEU A 150 -0.51 9.52 -17.05
CA LEU A 150 0.25 10.53 -16.31
C LEU A 150 0.30 11.86 -17.07
N GLN A 151 0.58 11.83 -18.38
CA GLN A 151 0.61 13.02 -19.23
C GLN A 151 -0.73 13.77 -19.25
N ARG A 152 -1.84 13.06 -19.12
CA ARG A 152 -3.18 13.63 -19.13
C ARG A 152 -3.62 14.19 -17.78
N TYR A 153 -3.30 13.50 -16.68
CA TYR A 153 -3.89 13.77 -15.37
C TYR A 153 -2.89 14.19 -14.29
N HIS A 154 -1.60 13.91 -14.49
CA HIS A 154 -0.53 14.08 -13.49
C HIS A 154 0.73 14.70 -14.09
N THR A 155 0.57 15.88 -14.70
CA THR A 155 1.67 16.53 -15.44
C THR A 155 2.85 17.00 -14.57
N SER A 156 2.67 17.07 -13.26
CA SER A 156 3.72 17.45 -12.29
C SER A 156 4.55 16.30 -11.76
N VAL A 157 4.16 15.05 -12.04
CA VAL A 157 4.90 13.87 -11.59
C VAL A 157 6.23 13.74 -12.34
N LEU A 158 7.30 13.57 -11.58
CA LEU A 158 8.61 13.19 -12.13
C LEU A 158 8.64 11.68 -12.29
N TYR A 159 8.76 11.18 -13.51
CA TYR A 159 8.79 9.73 -13.76
C TYR A 159 9.76 9.34 -14.85
N GLU A 160 10.17 8.08 -14.81
CA GLU A 160 10.92 7.38 -15.87
C GLU A 160 10.26 6.03 -16.16
N MET A 161 10.25 5.65 -17.44
CA MET A 161 9.75 4.35 -17.89
C MET A 161 10.93 3.46 -18.21
N GLN A 162 10.99 2.30 -17.57
CA GLN A 162 12.04 1.31 -17.78
C GLN A 162 11.42 0.01 -18.30
N GLU A 163 11.61 -0.23 -19.59
CA GLU A 163 11.10 -1.42 -20.24
C GLU A 163 11.86 -2.66 -19.76
N THR A 164 11.11 -3.72 -19.51
CA THR A 164 11.62 -4.98 -18.98
C THR A 164 11.03 -6.16 -19.75
N ASP A 165 11.85 -7.17 -19.98
CA ASP A 165 11.45 -8.37 -20.72
C ASP A 165 10.68 -9.41 -19.87
N GLY A 166 10.28 -9.08 -18.65
CA GLY A 166 9.58 -9.97 -17.70
C GLY A 166 10.49 -11.03 -17.05
N GLY A 167 10.06 -11.65 -15.99
CA GLY A 167 10.66 -12.86 -15.43
C GLY A 167 11.78 -12.70 -14.41
N ASN A 168 12.70 -11.74 -14.51
CA ASN A 168 13.79 -11.54 -13.56
C ASN A 168 13.84 -10.13 -12.95
N GLU A 169 12.83 -9.31 -13.21
CA GLU A 169 12.82 -7.90 -12.86
C GLU A 169 12.91 -7.66 -11.35
N LEU A 170 12.11 -8.35 -10.57
CA LEU A 170 12.14 -8.25 -9.11
C LEU A 170 13.53 -8.60 -8.54
N LYS A 171 14.20 -9.60 -9.12
CA LYS A 171 15.54 -9.99 -8.71
C LYS A 171 16.57 -8.93 -9.09
N ARG A 172 16.46 -8.33 -10.27
CA ARG A 172 17.32 -7.23 -10.71
C ARG A 172 17.11 -6.02 -9.80
N LEU A 173 15.87 -5.59 -9.62
CA LEU A 173 15.52 -4.48 -8.74
C LEU A 173 16.03 -4.69 -7.32
N SER A 174 15.92 -5.89 -6.76
CA SER A 174 16.41 -6.18 -5.40
C SER A 174 17.92 -5.98 -5.24
N THR A 175 18.69 -5.96 -6.32
CA THR A 175 20.15 -5.70 -6.31
C THR A 175 20.50 -4.24 -6.63
N GLU A 176 19.62 -3.52 -7.29
CA GLU A 176 19.84 -2.13 -7.74
C GLU A 176 19.26 -1.10 -6.75
N LEU A 177 18.21 -1.48 -6.00
CA LEU A 177 17.55 -0.61 -5.02
C LEU A 177 18.48 -0.20 -3.89
N GLN A 178 18.41 1.06 -3.51
CA GLN A 178 19.10 1.60 -2.34
C GLN A 178 18.22 1.45 -1.09
N LEU A 179 18.83 1.54 0.09
CA LEU A 179 18.12 1.36 1.38
C LEU A 179 17.03 2.41 1.63
N ASP A 180 17.10 3.54 0.96
CA ASP A 180 16.16 4.66 1.04
C ASP A 180 15.24 4.78 -0.19
N ASP A 181 15.21 3.78 -1.06
CA ASP A 181 14.21 3.68 -2.11
C ASP A 181 12.95 2.94 -1.60
N LEU A 182 11.80 3.34 -2.12
CA LEU A 182 10.53 2.65 -1.91
C LEU A 182 10.24 1.73 -3.09
N MET A 183 10.00 0.46 -2.82
CA MET A 183 9.52 -0.49 -3.82
C MET A 183 8.02 -0.73 -3.67
N VAL A 184 7.31 -0.68 -4.79
CA VAL A 184 5.87 -0.95 -4.93
C VAL A 184 5.65 -2.08 -5.93
#